data_f8c51f8fae932df628133db8b8a6a2d6
#
_entry.id   f8c51f8fae932df628133db8b8a6a2d6
#
_cell.length_a   1.000
_cell.length_b   1.000
_cell.length_c   1.000
_cell.angle_alpha   90.00
_cell.angle_beta   90.00
_cell.angle_gamma   90.00
#
_symmetry.space_group_name_H-M   'P 1'
#
loop_
_entity.id
_entity.type
_entity.pdbx_description
1 polymer ?
#
loop_
_entity_poly.entity_id
_entity_poly.type
_entity_poly.pdbx_seq_one_letter_code
_entity_poly.pdbx_strand_id
1 'polypeptide(L)'
;MAIFKGRTRVRYGYSRWGYTRNNGKGWHGGSDEEGLDSDTILMPDYKGKSISGRVIMARKVDKSTGNKTWEWGWYVCVELDAGQTPDAVNYLYFCHNARNLVSVGQRVKSGDALAVMGSTGNAALASPPFAHCHFEVRATTTGAGLDPTEYTGHPNAVGTYGTAINGMEDDGMKFLKVTSGKCEVFTAPDVNAVDKAYNGGRLTEGVCYPVQAEVGSSGGYSWVRIFVAGVQRYAAVLADRCRLVTLSPGDAFAACVAQGGDAAGQRAQRDGRQAGAYAQRTEASGAAPGV
;
A
#
# COMPACT_ATOMS: atom_id res chain seq x y z
N MET A 1 -4.61 -18.52 2.98
CA MET A 1 -3.63 -17.52 2.44
C MET A 1 -4.43 -16.34 1.93
N ALA A 2 -4.05 -15.11 2.30
CA ALA A 2 -4.67 -13.88 1.80
C ALA A 2 -4.23 -13.58 0.37
N ILE A 3 -4.79 -12.52 -0.23
CA ILE A 3 -4.42 -12.08 -1.59
C ILE A 3 -3.03 -11.44 -1.68
N PHE A 4 -2.39 -11.13 -0.54
CA PHE A 4 -1.00 -10.70 -0.47
C PHE A 4 -0.20 -11.58 0.48
N LYS A 5 1.09 -11.70 0.23
CA LYS A 5 2.03 -12.31 1.18
C LYS A 5 2.42 -11.26 2.22
N GLY A 6 2.39 -11.65 3.51
CA GLY A 6 2.69 -10.74 4.60
C GLY A 6 1.47 -9.96 5.08
N ARG A 7 1.68 -8.69 5.42
CA ARG A 7 0.61 -7.83 5.93
C ARG A 7 -0.23 -7.24 4.80
N THR A 8 -1.54 -7.20 5.03
CA THR A 8 -2.54 -6.53 4.18
C THR A 8 -3.23 -5.44 4.98
N ARG A 9 -3.53 -4.29 4.35
CA ARG A 9 -4.24 -3.19 4.99
C ARG A 9 -5.52 -2.84 4.25
N VAL A 10 -6.62 -2.73 4.98
CA VAL A 10 -7.83 -2.02 4.59
C VAL A 10 -7.76 -0.62 5.20
N ARG A 11 -7.45 0.40 4.40
CA ARG A 11 -7.06 1.72 4.90
C ARG A 11 -8.24 2.57 5.37
N TYR A 12 -9.34 2.56 4.62
CA TYR A 12 -10.45 3.49 4.82
C TYR A 12 -11.77 2.77 5.06
N GLY A 13 -12.71 3.43 5.76
CA GLY A 13 -14.06 2.90 5.97
C GLY A 13 -14.77 2.56 4.67
N TYR A 14 -14.56 3.37 3.63
CA TYR A 14 -15.14 3.16 2.30
C TYR A 14 -14.42 2.10 1.45
N SER A 15 -13.27 1.61 1.87
CA SER A 15 -12.55 0.50 1.22
C SER A 15 -13.15 -0.88 1.53
N ARG A 16 -14.06 -0.95 2.48
CA ARG A 16 -14.72 -2.19 2.89
C ARG A 16 -15.85 -2.56 1.92
N TRP A 17 -16.12 -3.83 1.81
CA TRP A 17 -17.30 -4.34 1.08
C TRP A 17 -18.61 -3.89 1.74
N GLY A 18 -19.65 -3.69 0.92
CA GLY A 18 -21.01 -3.37 1.37
C GLY A 18 -21.38 -1.90 1.19
N TYR A 19 -22.38 -1.44 1.93
CA TYR A 19 -22.80 -0.02 1.93
C TYR A 19 -21.84 0.83 2.74
N THR A 20 -20.69 1.15 2.15
CA THR A 20 -19.59 1.86 2.81
C THR A 20 -19.22 3.19 2.13
N ARG A 21 -19.68 3.42 0.90
CA ARG A 21 -19.49 4.65 0.14
C ARG A 21 -20.56 5.71 0.50
N ASN A 22 -20.28 7.00 0.27
CA ASN A 22 -21.22 8.11 0.48
C ASN A 22 -21.94 8.05 1.85
N ASN A 23 -21.15 7.94 2.93
CA ASN A 23 -21.68 7.84 4.30
C ASN A 23 -22.68 6.68 4.49
N GLY A 24 -22.38 5.52 3.92
CA GLY A 24 -23.19 4.31 4.03
C GLY A 24 -24.36 4.19 3.05
N LYS A 25 -24.52 5.13 2.10
CA LYS A 25 -25.57 5.09 1.08
C LYS A 25 -25.14 4.46 -0.24
N GLY A 26 -23.83 4.41 -0.51
CA GLY A 26 -23.27 3.86 -1.73
C GLY A 26 -22.72 2.45 -1.51
N TRP A 27 -22.98 1.58 -2.48
CA TRP A 27 -22.50 0.21 -2.49
C TRP A 27 -21.04 0.13 -2.97
N HIS A 28 -20.23 -0.68 -2.29
CA HIS A 28 -18.91 -1.09 -2.72
C HIS A 28 -18.89 -2.62 -2.90
N GLY A 29 -18.65 -3.08 -4.14
CA GLY A 29 -18.79 -4.49 -4.53
C GLY A 29 -17.67 -5.40 -4.06
N GLY A 30 -16.59 -4.86 -3.50
CA GLY A 30 -15.42 -5.61 -3.07
C GLY A 30 -14.73 -5.00 -1.86
N SER A 31 -13.49 -5.42 -1.63
CA SER A 31 -12.59 -4.84 -0.64
C SER A 31 -11.38 -4.21 -1.35
N ASP A 32 -11.01 -2.97 -0.95
CA ASP A 32 -9.79 -2.32 -1.44
C ASP A 32 -8.64 -2.64 -0.48
N GLU A 33 -7.69 -3.42 -0.94
CA GLU A 33 -6.63 -4.02 -0.13
C GLU A 33 -5.24 -3.56 -0.57
N GLU A 34 -4.42 -3.15 0.38
CA GLU A 34 -3.03 -2.76 0.16
C GLU A 34 -2.10 -3.84 0.71
N GLY A 35 -1.24 -4.40 -0.14
CA GLY A 35 -0.12 -5.23 0.29
C GLY A 35 0.99 -4.34 0.86
N LEU A 36 1.36 -4.55 2.14
CA LEU A 36 2.37 -3.73 2.81
C LEU A 36 3.78 -4.31 2.68
N ASP A 37 3.90 -5.61 2.58
CA ASP A 37 5.19 -6.31 2.50
C ASP A 37 5.47 -6.86 1.10
N SER A 38 4.44 -6.93 0.25
CA SER A 38 4.53 -7.39 -1.14
C SER A 38 3.42 -6.74 -1.97
N ASP A 39 3.75 -6.31 -3.17
CA ASP A 39 2.80 -5.82 -4.17
C ASP A 39 2.26 -6.93 -5.09
N THR A 40 2.75 -8.17 -4.93
CA THR A 40 2.30 -9.32 -5.72
C THR A 40 0.96 -9.82 -5.21
N ILE A 41 -0.05 -9.75 -6.09
CA ILE A 41 -1.39 -10.26 -5.84
C ILE A 41 -1.40 -11.77 -6.11
N LEU A 42 -1.86 -12.53 -5.13
CA LEU A 42 -1.91 -13.99 -5.15
C LEU A 42 -3.34 -14.52 -5.28
N MET A 43 -3.47 -15.71 -5.84
CA MET A 43 -4.71 -16.49 -5.73
C MET A 43 -4.94 -16.85 -4.25
N PRO A 44 -6.09 -16.45 -3.65
CA PRO A 44 -6.36 -16.67 -2.22
C PRO A 44 -6.74 -18.13 -1.91
N ASP A 45 -6.83 -18.44 -0.61
CA ASP A 45 -7.52 -19.60 -0.09
C ASP A 45 -9.01 -19.27 0.16
N TYR A 46 -9.82 -20.29 0.33
CA TYR A 46 -11.14 -20.18 0.93
C TYR A 46 -11.11 -20.75 2.36
N LYS A 47 -11.25 -19.90 3.38
CA LYS A 47 -11.20 -20.33 4.81
C LYS A 47 -9.95 -21.18 5.13
N GLY A 48 -8.80 -20.82 4.57
CA GLY A 48 -7.56 -21.58 4.76
C GLY A 48 -7.45 -22.88 3.95
N LYS A 49 -8.44 -23.19 3.10
CA LYS A 49 -8.39 -24.33 2.16
C LYS A 49 -7.96 -23.86 0.78
N SER A 50 -7.00 -24.56 0.20
CA SER A 50 -6.56 -24.26 -1.16
C SER A 50 -7.68 -24.46 -2.17
N ILE A 51 -7.83 -23.49 -3.06
CA ILE A 51 -8.77 -23.50 -4.19
C ILE A 51 -8.03 -23.35 -5.50
N SER A 52 -8.67 -23.71 -6.59
CA SER A 52 -8.11 -23.60 -7.93
C SER A 52 -9.16 -23.09 -8.93
N GLY A 53 -8.68 -22.68 -10.09
CA GLY A 53 -9.56 -22.15 -11.13
C GLY A 53 -8.82 -21.94 -12.44
N ARG A 54 -9.50 -21.26 -13.36
CA ARG A 54 -8.98 -20.88 -14.66
C ARG A 54 -9.10 -19.38 -14.86
N VAL A 55 -8.06 -18.74 -15.32
CA VAL A 55 -8.11 -17.34 -15.75
C VAL A 55 -8.99 -17.20 -16.97
N ILE A 56 -10.10 -16.47 -16.84
CA ILE A 56 -11.04 -16.21 -17.94
C ILE A 56 -10.90 -14.80 -18.51
N MET A 57 -10.30 -13.87 -17.73
CA MET A 57 -9.98 -12.52 -18.20
C MET A 57 -8.61 -12.09 -17.63
N ALA A 58 -7.78 -11.49 -18.50
CA ALA A 58 -6.55 -10.81 -18.14
C ALA A 58 -6.47 -9.55 -19.02
N ARG A 59 -7.17 -8.49 -18.63
CA ARG A 59 -7.43 -7.31 -19.45
C ARG A 59 -6.56 -6.13 -19.06
N LYS A 60 -6.24 -5.31 -20.06
CA LYS A 60 -5.61 -3.99 -19.91
C LYS A 60 -6.61 -2.98 -20.45
N VAL A 61 -7.33 -2.33 -19.56
CA VAL A 61 -8.41 -1.39 -19.92
C VAL A 61 -8.08 -0.03 -19.39
N ASP A 62 -8.22 0.97 -20.22
CA ASP A 62 -8.16 2.36 -19.86
C ASP A 62 -9.35 3.14 -20.47
N LYS A 63 -9.48 4.40 -20.12
CA LYS A 63 -10.61 5.24 -20.53
C LYS A 63 -10.69 5.42 -22.06
N SER A 64 -9.56 5.32 -22.77
CA SER A 64 -9.48 5.48 -24.22
C SER A 64 -10.08 4.31 -24.99
N THR A 65 -10.18 3.15 -24.36
CA THR A 65 -10.71 1.92 -25.02
C THR A 65 -12.21 1.95 -25.26
N GLY A 66 -12.96 2.90 -24.66
CA GLY A 66 -14.44 2.92 -24.68
C GLY A 66 -15.09 1.75 -23.92
N ASN A 67 -14.31 0.90 -23.27
CA ASN A 67 -14.82 -0.22 -22.50
C ASN A 67 -15.41 0.27 -21.16
N LYS A 68 -16.63 -0.15 -20.85
CA LYS A 68 -17.34 0.23 -19.61
C LYS A 68 -16.63 -0.22 -18.32
N THR A 69 -15.70 -1.20 -18.40
CA THR A 69 -14.88 -1.64 -17.26
C THR A 69 -13.58 -0.84 -17.10
N TRP A 70 -13.43 0.32 -17.76
CA TRP A 70 -12.23 1.14 -17.66
C TRP A 70 -11.93 1.57 -16.21
N GLU A 71 -12.95 1.69 -15.37
CA GLU A 71 -12.80 2.06 -13.96
C GLU A 71 -12.02 1.01 -13.17
N TRP A 72 -12.05 -0.26 -13.59
CA TRP A 72 -11.29 -1.35 -12.98
C TRP A 72 -9.81 -1.33 -13.40
N GLY A 73 -9.48 -0.58 -14.46
CA GLY A 73 -8.14 -0.52 -15.03
C GLY A 73 -7.69 -1.88 -15.58
N TRP A 74 -6.47 -2.26 -15.28
CA TRP A 74 -5.98 -3.60 -15.60
C TRP A 74 -6.49 -4.57 -14.56
N TYR A 75 -7.04 -5.70 -15.01
CA TYR A 75 -7.62 -6.67 -14.09
C TYR A 75 -7.50 -8.11 -14.57
N VAL A 76 -7.55 -9.02 -13.60
CA VAL A 76 -7.63 -10.46 -13.77
C VAL A 76 -8.96 -10.96 -13.24
N CYS A 77 -9.60 -11.89 -13.95
CA CYS A 77 -10.74 -12.67 -13.44
C CYS A 77 -10.41 -14.15 -13.50
N VAL A 78 -10.60 -14.83 -12.38
CA VAL A 78 -10.48 -16.29 -12.25
C VAL A 78 -11.86 -16.89 -12.04
N GLU A 79 -12.22 -17.87 -12.87
CA GLU A 79 -13.35 -18.76 -12.66
C GLU A 79 -12.90 -19.92 -11.78
N LEU A 80 -13.56 -20.13 -10.65
CA LEU A 80 -13.28 -21.23 -9.73
C LEU A 80 -13.70 -22.56 -10.31
N ASP A 81 -12.99 -23.61 -9.96
CA ASP A 81 -13.44 -24.97 -10.25
C ASP A 81 -14.67 -25.32 -9.42
N ALA A 82 -15.63 -25.98 -10.00
CA ALA A 82 -16.91 -26.30 -9.38
C ALA A 82 -16.75 -27.11 -8.08
N GLY A 83 -17.58 -26.79 -7.10
CA GLY A 83 -17.71 -27.57 -5.87
C GLY A 83 -16.60 -27.41 -4.83
N GLN A 84 -15.69 -26.45 -4.99
CA GLN A 84 -14.61 -26.20 -4.02
C GLN A 84 -15.07 -25.40 -2.81
N THR A 85 -16.05 -24.54 -3.01
CA THR A 85 -16.61 -23.67 -1.96
C THR A 85 -18.10 -23.95 -1.79
N PRO A 86 -18.65 -23.92 -0.57
CA PRO A 86 -20.07 -24.14 -0.33
C PRO A 86 -20.92 -22.88 -0.58
N ASP A 87 -20.31 -21.74 -0.87
CA ASP A 87 -20.97 -20.47 -1.16
C ASP A 87 -21.34 -20.32 -2.64
N ALA A 88 -21.98 -19.21 -3.00
CA ALA A 88 -22.38 -18.91 -4.36
C ALA A 88 -21.25 -18.32 -5.23
N VAL A 89 -20.04 -18.14 -4.71
CA VAL A 89 -18.94 -17.50 -5.42
C VAL A 89 -18.36 -18.45 -6.46
N ASN A 90 -18.31 -17.98 -7.71
CA ASN A 90 -17.69 -18.70 -8.83
C ASN A 90 -16.57 -17.90 -9.51
N TYR A 91 -16.49 -16.58 -9.25
CA TYR A 91 -15.55 -15.69 -9.94
C TYR A 91 -14.84 -14.78 -8.96
N LEU A 92 -13.52 -14.66 -9.11
CA LEU A 92 -12.66 -13.76 -8.34
C LEU A 92 -12.09 -12.69 -9.26
N TYR A 93 -12.24 -11.42 -8.91
CA TYR A 93 -11.73 -10.27 -9.65
C TYR A 93 -10.65 -9.56 -8.87
N PHE A 94 -9.54 -9.23 -9.54
CA PHE A 94 -8.38 -8.53 -9.01
C PHE A 94 -8.11 -7.32 -9.90
N CYS A 95 -8.47 -6.12 -9.44
CA CYS A 95 -8.52 -4.90 -10.24
C CYS A 95 -7.43 -3.88 -9.84
N HIS A 96 -7.26 -2.84 -10.66
CA HIS A 96 -6.28 -1.75 -10.56
C HIS A 96 -4.82 -2.20 -10.68
N ASN A 97 -4.56 -3.34 -11.32
CA ASN A 97 -3.23 -3.90 -11.44
C ASN A 97 -2.28 -2.98 -12.21
N ALA A 98 -1.02 -2.90 -11.76
CA ALA A 98 0.08 -2.31 -12.53
C ALA A 98 0.49 -3.25 -13.67
N ARG A 99 0.40 -4.58 -13.45
CA ARG A 99 0.74 -5.62 -14.41
C ARG A 99 -0.01 -6.91 -14.11
N ASN A 100 -0.59 -7.54 -15.14
CA ASN A 100 -1.11 -8.90 -15.07
C ASN A 100 0.06 -9.88 -15.33
N LEU A 101 0.19 -10.92 -14.49
CA LEU A 101 1.25 -11.93 -14.57
C LEU A 101 0.76 -13.24 -15.23
N VAL A 102 -0.55 -13.37 -15.44
CA VAL A 102 -1.21 -14.54 -15.99
C VAL A 102 -1.90 -14.22 -17.31
N SER A 103 -2.21 -15.28 -18.07
CA SER A 103 -2.92 -15.19 -19.36
C SER A 103 -4.24 -15.94 -19.31
N VAL A 104 -5.19 -15.54 -20.19
CA VAL A 104 -6.46 -16.23 -20.34
C VAL A 104 -6.24 -17.70 -20.70
N GLY A 105 -6.98 -18.58 -20.04
CA GLY A 105 -6.87 -20.04 -20.16
C GLY A 105 -5.91 -20.69 -19.18
N GLN A 106 -5.02 -19.93 -18.52
CA GLN A 106 -4.08 -20.44 -17.54
C GLN A 106 -4.82 -21.02 -16.32
N ARG A 107 -4.36 -22.19 -15.87
CA ARG A 107 -4.79 -22.80 -14.60
C ARG A 107 -4.00 -22.17 -13.46
N VAL A 108 -4.71 -21.85 -12.38
CA VAL A 108 -4.14 -21.25 -11.18
C VAL A 108 -4.70 -21.90 -9.93
N LYS A 109 -3.94 -21.88 -8.86
CA LYS A 109 -4.31 -22.37 -7.52
C LYS A 109 -3.86 -21.39 -6.44
N SER A 110 -4.37 -21.54 -5.26
CA SER A 110 -3.97 -20.75 -4.09
C SER A 110 -2.46 -20.62 -3.99
N GLY A 111 -1.99 -19.38 -3.81
CA GLY A 111 -0.58 -19.01 -3.74
C GLY A 111 0.06 -18.67 -5.09
N ASP A 112 -0.56 -18.96 -6.22
CA ASP A 112 -0.02 -18.56 -7.52
C ASP A 112 -0.10 -17.04 -7.70
N ALA A 113 0.95 -16.43 -8.26
CA ALA A 113 1.00 -15.00 -8.56
C ALA A 113 0.12 -14.67 -9.77
N LEU A 114 -0.82 -13.75 -9.59
CA LEU A 114 -1.81 -13.36 -10.60
C LEU A 114 -1.48 -12.01 -11.24
N ALA A 115 -1.04 -11.05 -10.43
CA ALA A 115 -0.80 -9.67 -10.87
C ALA A 115 0.13 -8.94 -9.91
N VAL A 116 0.49 -7.71 -10.27
CA VAL A 116 1.17 -6.75 -9.40
C VAL A 116 0.18 -5.63 -9.08
N MET A 117 0.03 -5.30 -7.81
CA MET A 117 -0.81 -4.22 -7.30
C MET A 117 -0.41 -2.88 -7.95
N GLY A 118 -1.39 -2.07 -8.28
CA GLY A 118 -1.19 -0.77 -8.90
C GLY A 118 -2.28 0.22 -8.60
N SER A 119 -2.40 1.23 -9.45
CA SER A 119 -3.39 2.29 -9.37
C SER A 119 -3.98 2.61 -10.74
N THR A 120 -4.19 1.62 -11.60
CA THR A 120 -4.80 1.83 -12.92
C THR A 120 -6.32 2.01 -12.81
N GLY A 121 -6.96 2.47 -13.89
CA GLY A 121 -8.38 2.76 -13.90
C GLY A 121 -8.74 4.01 -13.09
N ASN A 122 -9.85 3.97 -12.35
CA ASN A 122 -10.27 5.11 -11.53
C ASN A 122 -9.35 5.37 -10.32
N ALA A 123 -8.60 4.36 -9.85
CA ALA A 123 -7.61 4.54 -8.80
C ALA A 123 -6.50 5.53 -9.18
N ALA A 124 -6.22 5.70 -10.48
CA ALA A 124 -5.28 6.70 -10.98
C ALA A 124 -5.77 8.15 -10.86
N LEU A 125 -7.07 8.35 -10.64
CA LEU A 125 -7.67 9.69 -10.51
C LEU A 125 -7.47 10.28 -9.11
N ALA A 126 -7.09 9.49 -8.12
CA ALA A 126 -6.72 9.98 -6.81
C ALA A 126 -5.41 10.78 -6.87
N SER A 127 -5.24 11.76 -5.96
CA SER A 127 -4.02 12.56 -5.87
C SER A 127 -3.50 12.56 -4.43
N PRO A 128 -2.41 11.82 -4.15
CA PRO A 128 -1.67 10.92 -5.05
C PRO A 128 -2.50 9.70 -5.49
N PRO A 129 -2.14 9.02 -6.57
CA PRO A 129 -2.80 7.78 -6.97
C PRO A 129 -2.81 6.75 -5.85
N PHE A 130 -3.97 6.15 -5.60
CA PHE A 130 -4.16 5.19 -4.53
C PHE A 130 -3.86 3.77 -5.04
N ALA A 131 -2.67 3.26 -4.74
CA ALA A 131 -2.30 1.89 -5.10
C ALA A 131 -2.97 0.89 -4.17
N HIS A 132 -3.80 0.00 -4.72
CA HIS A 132 -4.50 -1.07 -4.02
C HIS A 132 -4.96 -2.14 -5.01
N CYS A 133 -5.34 -3.30 -4.50
CA CYS A 133 -6.15 -4.26 -5.23
C CYS A 133 -7.61 -4.08 -4.83
N HIS A 134 -8.49 -3.70 -5.77
CA HIS A 134 -9.92 -3.88 -5.57
C HIS A 134 -10.23 -5.36 -5.83
N PHE A 135 -10.45 -6.10 -4.74
CA PHE A 135 -10.75 -7.53 -4.76
C PHE A 135 -12.25 -7.76 -4.64
N GLU A 136 -12.83 -8.45 -5.60
CA GLU A 136 -14.25 -8.70 -5.67
C GLU A 136 -14.54 -10.18 -5.94
N VAL A 137 -15.56 -10.72 -5.28
CA VAL A 137 -16.03 -12.09 -5.49
C VAL A 137 -17.48 -12.09 -5.97
N ARG A 138 -17.83 -12.94 -6.95
CA ARG A 138 -19.12 -12.90 -7.62
C ARG A 138 -19.68 -14.29 -7.90
N ALA A 139 -21.01 -14.40 -7.96
CA ALA A 139 -21.69 -15.62 -8.43
C ALA A 139 -21.66 -15.76 -9.97
N THR A 140 -21.72 -14.65 -10.71
CA THR A 140 -21.66 -14.58 -12.16
C THR A 140 -20.70 -13.50 -12.61
N THR A 141 -20.25 -13.53 -13.86
CA THR A 141 -19.30 -12.54 -14.39
C THR A 141 -19.82 -11.10 -14.39
N THR A 142 -21.12 -10.90 -14.34
CA THR A 142 -21.78 -9.58 -14.35
C THR A 142 -22.62 -9.31 -13.11
N GLY A 143 -22.63 -10.24 -12.14
CA GLY A 143 -23.36 -10.12 -10.89
C GLY A 143 -22.79 -9.05 -9.96
N ALA A 144 -23.58 -8.67 -8.96
CA ALA A 144 -23.09 -7.83 -7.86
C ALA A 144 -21.98 -8.56 -7.08
N GLY A 145 -21.05 -7.78 -6.51
CA GLY A 145 -20.04 -8.32 -5.63
C GLY A 145 -20.65 -8.89 -4.34
N LEU A 146 -20.20 -10.05 -3.95
CA LEU A 146 -20.56 -10.75 -2.71
C LEU A 146 -19.51 -10.41 -1.64
N ASP A 147 -19.76 -10.85 -0.39
CA ASP A 147 -18.82 -10.65 0.72
C ASP A 147 -17.50 -11.40 0.50
N PRO A 148 -16.35 -10.73 0.39
CA PRO A 148 -15.07 -11.36 0.14
C PRO A 148 -14.36 -11.88 1.39
N THR A 149 -14.91 -11.70 2.59
CA THR A 149 -14.25 -11.94 3.89
C THR A 149 -13.62 -13.35 3.99
N GLU A 150 -14.29 -14.36 3.45
CA GLU A 150 -13.82 -15.75 3.52
C GLU A 150 -12.62 -16.05 2.61
N TYR A 151 -12.33 -15.15 1.67
CA TYR A 151 -11.22 -15.21 0.72
C TYR A 151 -10.07 -14.28 1.11
N THR A 152 -10.36 -13.16 1.78
CA THR A 152 -9.33 -12.20 2.22
C THR A 152 -8.53 -12.70 3.43
N GLY A 153 -9.13 -13.58 4.23
CA GLY A 153 -8.53 -14.11 5.45
C GLY A 153 -8.51 -13.13 6.62
N HIS A 154 -9.29 -12.04 6.54
CA HIS A 154 -9.44 -11.04 7.60
C HIS A 154 -10.87 -10.46 7.62
N PRO A 155 -11.30 -9.81 8.73
CA PRO A 155 -12.64 -9.25 8.83
C PRO A 155 -12.83 -8.07 7.86
N ASN A 156 -14.09 -7.81 7.48
CA ASN A 156 -14.48 -6.63 6.68
C ASN A 156 -14.43 -5.34 7.54
N ALA A 157 -13.24 -4.96 7.97
CA ALA A 157 -13.00 -3.83 8.85
C ALA A 157 -11.74 -3.07 8.45
N VAL A 158 -11.63 -1.79 8.84
CA VAL A 158 -10.39 -1.01 8.70
C VAL A 158 -9.34 -1.60 9.63
N GLY A 159 -8.13 -1.82 9.12
CA GLY A 159 -7.05 -2.39 9.92
C GLY A 159 -5.88 -2.88 9.07
N THR A 160 -4.85 -3.35 9.76
CA THR A 160 -3.72 -4.09 9.18
C THR A 160 -3.79 -5.52 9.71
N TYR A 161 -3.70 -6.49 8.81
CA TYR A 161 -3.90 -7.91 9.07
C TYR A 161 -2.72 -8.73 8.54
N GLY A 162 -2.54 -9.92 9.09
CA GLY A 162 -1.43 -10.81 8.72
C GLY A 162 -0.15 -10.53 9.49
N THR A 163 0.88 -11.32 9.21
CA THR A 163 2.20 -11.22 9.85
C THR A 163 3.22 -10.71 8.84
N ALA A 164 4.08 -9.80 9.26
CA ALA A 164 5.15 -9.28 8.41
C ALA A 164 6.04 -10.39 7.87
N ILE A 165 6.47 -10.27 6.62
CA ILE A 165 7.46 -11.19 6.05
C ILE A 165 8.79 -10.97 6.77
N ASN A 166 9.44 -12.06 7.18
CA ASN A 166 10.75 -12.08 7.87
C ASN A 166 10.75 -11.59 9.33
N GLY A 167 9.63 -11.74 10.04
CA GLY A 167 9.59 -11.36 11.47
C GLY A 167 9.76 -9.85 11.70
N MET A 168 9.58 -9.02 10.67
CA MET A 168 9.29 -7.61 10.88
C MET A 168 7.90 -7.55 11.49
N GLU A 169 7.83 -7.58 12.81
CA GLU A 169 6.66 -7.10 13.53
C GLU A 169 6.35 -5.69 13.03
N ASP A 170 5.15 -5.16 13.28
CA ASP A 170 4.80 -3.77 12.99
C ASP A 170 5.61 -2.82 13.89
N ASP A 171 6.92 -2.94 13.73
CA ASP A 171 7.91 -2.06 14.31
C ASP A 171 7.82 -0.74 13.59
N GLY A 172 6.74 0.01 13.69
CA GLY A 172 6.61 1.38 13.18
C GLY A 172 7.73 1.84 12.24
N MET A 173 7.59 2.90 11.56
CA MET A 173 8.67 3.40 10.70
C MET A 173 9.90 3.72 11.54
N LYS A 174 11.07 3.16 11.21
CA LYS A 174 12.34 3.50 11.85
C LYS A 174 12.78 4.90 11.43
N PHE A 175 13.15 5.69 12.39
CA PHE A 175 13.69 7.04 12.19
C PHE A 175 15.03 7.17 12.89
N LEU A 176 15.92 7.95 12.28
CA LEU A 176 17.11 8.45 12.95
C LEU A 176 16.73 9.76 13.67
N LYS A 177 16.58 9.72 14.98
CA LYS A 177 16.37 10.92 15.81
C LYS A 177 17.72 11.56 16.11
N VAL A 178 17.92 12.78 15.62
CA VAL A 178 19.13 13.57 15.91
C VAL A 178 19.00 14.22 17.27
N THR A 179 19.95 13.96 18.15
CA THR A 179 19.97 14.45 19.54
C THR A 179 21.05 15.50 19.80
N SER A 180 21.89 15.76 18.79
CA SER A 180 22.97 16.76 18.86
C SER A 180 23.27 17.32 17.48
N GLY A 181 23.47 18.63 17.37
CA GLY A 181 23.89 19.33 16.14
C GLY A 181 25.26 18.89 15.59
N LYS A 182 25.91 17.92 16.23
CA LYS A 182 27.14 17.27 15.74
C LYS A 182 26.92 16.05 14.87
N CYS A 183 25.66 15.65 14.61
CA CYS A 183 25.34 14.49 13.76
C CYS A 183 25.65 14.80 12.29
N GLU A 184 26.65 14.15 11.73
CA GLU A 184 27.10 14.36 10.35
C GLU A 184 26.28 13.52 9.37
N VAL A 185 26.20 14.01 8.12
CA VAL A 185 25.56 13.35 7.00
C VAL A 185 26.57 13.07 5.89
N PHE A 186 26.43 11.92 5.22
CA PHE A 186 27.44 11.39 4.32
C PHE A 186 26.83 10.99 2.97
N THR A 187 27.63 11.04 1.91
CA THR A 187 27.27 10.57 0.57
C THR A 187 27.44 9.05 0.42
N ALA A 188 28.21 8.43 1.28
CA ALA A 188 28.46 6.97 1.36
C ALA A 188 28.60 6.55 2.82
N PRO A 189 28.51 5.24 3.17
CA PRO A 189 28.76 4.74 4.53
C PRO A 189 30.28 4.72 4.84
N ASP A 190 30.89 5.90 4.79
CA ASP A 190 32.30 6.17 5.03
C ASP A 190 32.46 7.50 5.75
N VAL A 191 33.23 7.53 6.82
CA VAL A 191 33.48 8.73 7.65
C VAL A 191 34.19 9.86 6.91
N ASN A 192 34.87 9.56 5.80
CA ASN A 192 35.55 10.53 4.95
C ASN A 192 34.60 11.15 3.90
N ALA A 193 33.40 10.60 3.73
CA ALA A 193 32.44 11.00 2.69
C ALA A 193 31.39 12.01 3.19
N VAL A 194 31.75 12.93 4.08
CA VAL A 194 30.84 13.95 4.62
C VAL A 194 30.24 14.80 3.48
N ASP A 195 28.90 14.86 3.40
CA ASP A 195 28.17 15.68 2.44
C ASP A 195 28.10 17.15 2.87
N LYS A 196 29.19 17.88 2.67
CA LYS A 196 29.27 19.31 3.03
C LYS A 196 28.31 20.21 2.26
N ALA A 197 27.78 19.73 1.13
CA ALA A 197 26.79 20.46 0.35
C ALA A 197 25.42 20.54 1.02
N TYR A 198 25.09 19.56 1.87
CA TYR A 198 23.87 19.59 2.67
C TYR A 198 24.13 20.19 4.03
N ASN A 199 23.55 21.36 4.33
CA ASN A 199 23.56 22.01 5.66
C ASN A 199 24.95 22.00 6.34
N GLY A 200 26.02 22.25 5.56
CA GLY A 200 27.41 22.21 6.07
C GLY A 200 27.87 20.81 6.52
N GLY A 201 27.24 19.75 6.04
CA GLY A 201 27.56 18.36 6.39
C GLY A 201 26.87 17.82 7.61
N ARG A 202 25.79 18.45 8.09
CA ARG A 202 25.14 18.08 9.36
C ARG A 202 23.64 17.92 9.24
N LEU A 203 23.11 16.96 9.98
CA LEU A 203 21.69 16.79 10.20
C LEU A 203 21.21 17.78 11.29
N THR A 204 19.96 18.18 11.20
CA THR A 204 19.36 19.14 12.13
C THR A 204 19.01 18.48 13.45
N GLU A 205 19.46 19.05 14.57
CA GLU A 205 19.12 18.58 15.91
C GLU A 205 17.61 18.63 16.16
N GLY A 206 17.09 17.63 16.86
CA GLY A 206 15.67 17.47 17.14
C GLY A 206 14.89 16.79 16.02
N VAL A 207 15.41 16.73 14.79
CA VAL A 207 14.72 16.16 13.62
C VAL A 207 14.81 14.64 13.59
N CYS A 208 13.71 14.00 13.17
CA CYS A 208 13.62 12.57 12.88
C CYS A 208 13.67 12.34 11.37
N TYR A 209 14.70 11.67 10.88
CA TYR A 209 14.87 11.34 9.46
C TYR A 209 14.43 9.90 9.19
N PRO A 210 13.54 9.65 8.21
CA PRO A 210 13.12 8.29 7.85
C PRO A 210 14.29 7.41 7.45
N VAL A 211 14.44 6.26 8.09
CA VAL A 211 15.45 5.26 7.75
C VAL A 211 14.92 4.35 6.65
N GLN A 212 15.61 4.32 5.52
CA GLN A 212 15.27 3.46 4.39
C GLN A 212 15.86 2.05 4.53
N ALA A 213 17.05 1.96 5.13
CA ALA A 213 17.73 0.71 5.40
C ALA A 213 18.80 0.87 6.48
N GLU A 214 19.03 -0.19 7.24
CA GLU A 214 20.27 -0.38 8.01
C GLU A 214 21.30 -1.00 7.06
N VAL A 215 22.44 -0.33 6.88
CA VAL A 215 23.42 -0.71 5.84
C VAL A 215 24.50 -1.66 6.39
N GLY A 216 24.47 -1.91 7.71
CA GLY A 216 25.45 -2.72 8.39
C GLY A 216 26.56 -1.88 9.02
N SER A 217 27.69 -2.52 9.37
CA SER A 217 28.80 -1.86 10.05
C SER A 217 30.00 -1.73 9.13
N SER A 218 30.59 -0.51 9.10
CA SER A 218 31.83 -0.21 8.37
C SER A 218 32.65 0.80 9.15
N GLY A 219 33.96 0.62 9.21
CA GLY A 219 34.87 1.51 9.92
C GLY A 219 34.61 1.61 11.43
N GLY A 220 33.98 0.60 12.06
CA GLY A 220 33.60 0.60 13.48
C GLY A 220 32.31 1.32 13.79
N TYR A 221 31.55 1.76 12.78
CA TYR A 221 30.26 2.45 12.91
C TYR A 221 29.13 1.63 12.32
N SER A 222 27.95 1.71 12.95
CA SER A 222 26.69 1.23 12.35
C SER A 222 26.10 2.34 11.48
N TRP A 223 25.73 2.01 10.25
CA TRP A 223 25.29 2.96 9.24
C TRP A 223 23.82 2.76 8.89
N VAL A 224 23.14 3.87 8.71
CA VAL A 224 21.78 3.90 8.15
C VAL A 224 21.73 4.73 6.89
N ARG A 225 20.89 4.30 5.97
CA ARG A 225 20.52 5.04 4.77
C ARG A 225 19.25 5.83 5.06
N ILE A 226 19.30 7.13 4.82
CA ILE A 226 18.21 8.07 5.03
C ILE A 226 17.90 8.84 3.75
N PHE A 227 16.71 9.43 3.67
CA PHE A 227 16.34 10.28 2.53
C PHE A 227 16.15 11.71 3.05
N VAL A 228 16.96 12.64 2.58
CA VAL A 228 16.99 14.03 3.06
C VAL A 228 17.01 14.98 1.88
N ALA A 229 16.10 15.95 1.89
CA ALA A 229 15.98 16.97 0.84
C ALA A 229 15.95 16.38 -0.59
N GLY A 230 15.23 15.26 -0.77
CA GLY A 230 15.09 14.61 -2.05
C GLY A 230 16.28 13.77 -2.51
N VAL A 231 17.30 13.58 -1.66
CA VAL A 231 18.53 12.84 -1.99
C VAL A 231 18.79 11.74 -0.97
N GLN A 232 19.26 10.59 -1.46
CA GLN A 232 19.71 9.48 -0.61
C GLN A 232 21.04 9.84 0.04
N ARG A 233 21.11 9.68 1.35
CA ARG A 233 22.28 9.96 2.19
C ARG A 233 22.49 8.88 3.23
N TYR A 234 23.60 8.98 3.97
CA TYR A 234 23.95 8.05 5.03
C TYR A 234 24.23 8.81 6.34
N ALA A 235 24.03 8.14 7.46
CA ALA A 235 24.43 8.63 8.77
C ALA A 235 25.01 7.48 9.59
N ALA A 236 26.05 7.78 10.36
CA ALA A 236 26.56 6.88 11.39
C ALA A 236 25.69 6.99 12.64
N VAL A 237 25.24 5.86 13.18
CA VAL A 237 24.45 5.84 14.41
C VAL A 237 25.40 5.93 15.61
N LEU A 238 25.47 7.09 16.22
CA LEU A 238 26.33 7.39 17.37
C LEU A 238 25.45 7.82 18.55
N ALA A 239 25.51 7.10 19.65
CA ALA A 239 24.61 7.27 20.80
C ALA A 239 24.65 8.69 21.42
N ASP A 240 25.77 9.40 21.30
CA ASP A 240 25.95 10.78 21.74
C ASP A 240 25.42 11.83 20.74
N ARG A 241 25.01 11.45 19.53
CA ARG A 241 24.60 12.36 18.45
C ARG A 241 23.22 12.04 17.86
N CYS A 242 22.88 10.76 17.80
CA CYS A 242 21.61 10.31 17.23
C CYS A 242 21.27 8.90 17.71
N ARG A 243 20.02 8.53 17.59
CA ARG A 243 19.54 7.18 17.91
C ARG A 243 18.45 6.73 16.94
N LEU A 244 18.34 5.44 16.74
CA LEU A 244 17.19 4.86 16.05
C LEU A 244 15.99 4.88 17.01
N VAL A 245 14.86 5.31 16.47
CA VAL A 245 13.56 5.29 17.16
C VAL A 245 12.55 4.67 16.21
N THR A 246 11.65 3.89 16.77
CA THR A 246 10.50 3.35 16.05
C THR A 246 9.28 4.18 16.41
N LEU A 247 8.60 4.71 15.42
CA LEU A 247 7.41 5.52 15.59
C LEU A 247 6.22 4.88 14.90
N SER A 248 5.06 4.85 15.53
CA SER A 248 3.83 4.49 14.87
C SER A 248 3.57 5.45 13.69
N PRO A 249 2.79 5.09 12.67
CA PRO A 249 2.49 5.99 11.55
C PRO A 249 1.91 7.34 11.99
N GLY A 250 1.11 7.38 13.07
CA GLY A 250 0.56 8.61 13.65
C GLY A 250 1.63 9.46 14.34
N ASP A 251 2.51 8.85 15.12
CA ASP A 251 3.61 9.54 15.82
C ASP A 251 4.69 10.00 14.84
N ALA A 252 4.96 9.21 13.78
CA ALA A 252 5.87 9.58 12.71
C ALA A 252 5.39 10.85 12.00
N PHE A 253 4.10 10.93 11.67
CA PHE A 253 3.50 12.12 11.09
C PHE A 253 3.58 13.33 12.03
N ALA A 254 3.24 13.16 13.31
CA ALA A 254 3.33 14.21 14.31
C ALA A 254 4.77 14.71 14.52
N ALA A 255 5.75 13.80 14.53
CA ALA A 255 7.16 14.14 14.65
C ALA A 255 7.70 14.92 13.44
N CYS A 256 7.24 14.60 12.24
CA CYS A 256 7.57 15.33 11.01
C CYS A 256 6.91 16.71 10.95
N VAL A 257 5.67 16.84 11.44
CA VAL A 257 4.88 18.09 11.43
C VAL A 257 5.35 19.05 12.52
N ALA A 258 5.66 18.55 13.71
CA ALA A 258 6.06 19.38 14.86
C ALA A 258 7.41 20.09 14.65
N GLN A 259 8.20 19.69 13.66
CA GLN A 259 9.55 20.18 13.43
C GLN A 259 9.68 21.14 12.24
N GLY A 260 8.56 21.61 11.70
CA GLY A 260 8.45 22.80 10.84
C GLY A 260 9.52 22.94 9.76
N GLY A 261 9.52 22.06 8.76
CA GLY A 261 9.96 22.56 7.49
C GLY A 261 11.31 22.15 6.95
N ASP A 262 11.43 20.92 6.54
CA ASP A 262 12.10 20.70 5.26
C ASP A 262 11.07 20.23 4.21
N ALA A 263 11.41 20.33 2.92
CA ALA A 263 10.47 20.17 1.81
C ALA A 263 9.75 18.81 1.78
N ALA A 264 10.24 17.80 2.50
CA ALA A 264 9.63 16.48 2.63
C ALA A 264 8.44 16.50 3.62
N GLY A 265 8.58 17.22 4.75
CA GLY A 265 7.47 17.42 5.70
C GLY A 265 6.33 18.23 5.10
N GLN A 266 6.64 19.23 4.27
CA GLN A 266 5.62 20.03 3.57
C GLN A 266 4.91 19.24 2.46
N ARG A 267 5.55 18.31 1.78
CA ARG A 267 4.91 17.39 0.82
C ARG A 267 3.98 16.41 1.53
N ALA A 268 4.43 15.77 2.61
CA ALA A 268 3.58 14.85 3.39
C ALA A 268 2.36 15.56 3.98
N GLN A 269 2.51 16.84 4.40
CA GLN A 269 1.40 17.65 4.90
C GLN A 269 0.44 18.09 3.79
N ARG A 270 0.93 18.43 2.58
CA ARG A 270 0.11 18.69 1.40
C ARG A 270 -0.64 17.43 0.98
N ASP A 271 0.03 16.30 0.90
CA ASP A 271 -0.54 15.03 0.46
C ASP A 271 -1.59 14.52 1.45
N GLY A 272 -1.36 14.66 2.78
CA GLY A 272 -2.32 14.34 3.82
C GLY A 272 -3.55 15.26 3.80
N ARG A 273 -3.39 16.58 3.54
CA ARG A 273 -4.50 17.52 3.41
C ARG A 273 -5.27 17.33 2.10
N GLN A 274 -4.60 16.99 1.01
CA GLN A 274 -5.26 16.71 -0.26
C GLN A 274 -6.05 15.40 -0.20
N ALA A 275 -5.55 14.37 0.47
CA ALA A 275 -6.31 13.14 0.70
C ALA A 275 -7.56 13.39 1.54
N GLY A 276 -7.47 14.21 2.60
CA GLY A 276 -8.61 14.64 3.41
C GLY A 276 -9.61 15.51 2.63
N ALA A 277 -9.13 16.45 1.81
CA ALA A 277 -9.97 17.31 0.97
C ALA A 277 -10.63 16.54 -0.18
N TYR A 278 -9.98 15.50 -0.71
CA TYR A 278 -10.56 14.61 -1.73
C TYR A 278 -11.67 13.74 -1.14
N ALA A 279 -11.46 13.18 0.05
CA ALA A 279 -12.51 12.45 0.76
C ALA A 279 -13.75 13.32 1.00
N GLN A 280 -13.57 14.59 1.39
CA GLN A 280 -14.67 15.55 1.57
C GLN A 280 -15.32 16.00 0.25
N ARG A 281 -14.57 16.13 -0.85
CA ARG A 281 -15.12 16.51 -2.16
C ARG A 281 -15.90 15.38 -2.84
N THR A 282 -15.47 14.14 -2.68
CA THR A 282 -16.25 12.99 -3.17
C THR A 282 -17.54 12.79 -2.39
N GLU A 283 -17.59 13.22 -1.13
CA GLU A 283 -18.82 13.29 -0.35
C GLU A 283 -19.77 14.39 -0.82
N ALA A 284 -19.26 15.52 -1.35
CA ALA A 284 -20.05 16.66 -1.77
C ALA A 284 -20.57 16.60 -3.24
N SER A 285 -19.95 15.77 -4.10
CA SER A 285 -20.30 15.68 -5.54
C SER A 285 -21.32 14.60 -5.88
N GLY A 286 -21.91 13.95 -4.89
CA GLY A 286 -22.88 12.85 -5.05
C GLY A 286 -24.32 13.29 -5.36
N ALA A 287 -24.53 14.34 -6.18
CA ALA A 287 -25.83 14.61 -6.80
C ALA A 287 -25.90 13.86 -8.13
N ALA A 288 -26.57 12.72 -8.16
CA ALA A 288 -26.92 12.02 -9.38
C ALA A 288 -27.93 12.87 -10.18
N PRO A 289 -27.79 13.00 -11.50
CA PRO A 289 -28.90 13.44 -12.34
C PRO A 289 -29.91 12.29 -12.41
N GLY A 290 -31.15 12.60 -12.04
CA GLY A 290 -32.28 11.69 -12.24
C GLY A 290 -32.60 11.51 -13.72
N VAL A 291 -33.14 10.41 -14.02
CA VAL A 291 -33.94 9.76 -15.05
C VAL A 291 -33.31 8.45 -15.46
#